data_a64644a73eff2196e1597cfa41a54789
#
_entry.id   a64644a73eff2196e1597cfa41a54789
#
_cell.length_a   1.000
_cell.length_b   1.000
_cell.length_c   1.000
_cell.angle_alpha   90.00
_cell.angle_beta   90.00
_cell.angle_gamma   90.00
#
_symmetry.space_group_name_H-M   'P 1'
#
loop_
_entity.id
_entity.type
_entity.pdbx_description
1 polymer ?
#
loop_
_entity_poly.entity_id
_entity_poly.type
_entity_poly.pdbx_seq_one_letter_code
_entity_poly.pdbx_strand_id
1 'polypeptide(L)'
;MTKLTQNEQQFLSESIRVIPNFPKEGIIFRDITTLLNNQKALSFLLDHLSKRYQTMNLDFIAGTESRGFIFAAMICAKLNLPFVPIRKPNKLPSNTYSCEYELEYGTDRVEIRQDAFRNIKNAKILLVDDLIATGGTALASFELIKKAGGECIEACFLMNLKNLGGEEKLQKHCSVYSVLEF
;
A
#
# COMPACT_ATOMS: atom_id res chain seq x y z
N MET A 1 17.96 7.55 -2.83
CA MET A 1 16.89 7.26 -1.85
C MET A 1 17.44 6.29 -0.81
N THR A 2 17.42 6.66 0.46
CA THR A 2 18.03 5.87 1.55
C THR A 2 17.16 4.65 1.85
N LYS A 3 17.72 3.47 1.68
CA LYS A 3 17.16 2.24 2.24
C LYS A 3 17.42 2.23 3.74
N LEU A 4 16.56 1.55 4.49
CA LEU A 4 16.80 1.28 5.90
C LEU A 4 18.05 0.43 6.09
N THR A 5 18.81 0.71 7.13
CA THR A 5 19.89 -0.16 7.60
C THR A 5 19.32 -1.46 8.16
N GLN A 6 20.15 -2.49 8.27
CA GLN A 6 19.73 -3.78 8.81
C GLN A 6 19.17 -3.67 10.26
N ASN A 7 19.79 -2.83 11.10
CA ASN A 7 19.31 -2.60 12.47
C ASN A 7 17.95 -1.91 12.50
N GLU A 8 17.70 -0.96 11.59
CA GLU A 8 16.41 -0.27 11.47
C GLU A 8 15.31 -1.20 10.96
N GLN A 9 15.63 -2.07 10.01
CA GLN A 9 14.70 -3.11 9.54
C GLN A 9 14.38 -4.10 10.65
N GLN A 10 15.38 -4.53 11.42
CA GLN A 10 15.18 -5.42 12.55
C GLN A 10 14.27 -4.78 13.60
N PHE A 11 14.51 -3.52 13.99
CA PHE A 11 13.69 -2.77 14.94
C PHE A 11 12.21 -2.72 14.51
N LEU A 12 11.93 -2.42 13.23
CA LEU A 12 10.56 -2.44 12.72
C LEU A 12 9.97 -3.84 12.67
N SER A 13 10.74 -4.84 12.24
CA SER A 13 10.28 -6.23 12.16
C SER A 13 9.89 -6.78 13.54
N GLU A 14 10.69 -6.50 14.58
CA GLU A 14 10.42 -6.90 15.97
C GLU A 14 9.19 -6.21 16.56
N SER A 15 8.78 -5.08 15.98
CA SER A 15 7.55 -4.37 16.38
C SER A 15 6.28 -5.00 15.80
N ILE A 16 6.41 -5.96 14.88
CA ILE A 16 5.29 -6.67 14.24
C ILE A 16 5.17 -8.06 14.85
N ARG A 17 4.04 -8.35 15.49
CA ARG A 17 3.79 -9.65 16.10
C ARG A 17 3.59 -10.73 15.04
N VAL A 18 4.26 -11.86 15.22
CA VAL A 18 4.09 -13.05 14.38
C VAL A 18 3.11 -14.00 15.03
N ILE A 19 2.06 -14.39 14.31
CA ILE A 19 1.05 -15.34 14.77
C ILE A 19 1.07 -16.54 13.81
N PRO A 20 1.62 -17.69 14.22
CA PRO A 20 1.62 -18.88 13.39
C PRO A 20 0.22 -19.49 13.31
N ASN A 21 -0.07 -20.16 12.18
CA ASN A 21 -1.31 -20.89 11.94
C ASN A 21 -2.59 -20.02 12.03
N PHE A 22 -2.55 -18.78 11.55
CA PHE A 22 -3.70 -17.89 11.51
C PHE A 22 -3.90 -17.32 10.09
N PRO A 23 -5.14 -17.27 9.54
CA PRO A 23 -6.40 -17.86 10.05
C PRO A 23 -6.50 -19.39 9.84
N LYS A 24 -5.50 -20.00 9.16
CA LYS A 24 -5.44 -21.44 8.87
C LYS A 24 -4.05 -21.97 9.17
N GLU A 25 -3.98 -23.29 9.39
CA GLU A 25 -2.71 -23.99 9.55
C GLU A 25 -1.75 -23.76 8.38
N GLY A 26 -0.47 -23.56 8.67
CA GLY A 26 0.58 -23.25 7.71
C GLY A 26 0.73 -21.76 7.34
N ILE A 27 -0.22 -20.89 7.71
CA ILE A 27 -0.14 -19.45 7.43
C ILE A 27 0.55 -18.73 8.61
N ILE A 28 1.56 -17.94 8.29
CA ILE A 28 2.23 -17.06 9.25
C ILE A 28 1.64 -15.65 9.08
N PHE A 29 0.75 -15.27 10.01
CA PHE A 29 0.15 -13.94 9.99
C PHE A 29 1.04 -12.92 10.69
N ARG A 30 1.18 -11.76 10.10
CA ARG A 30 1.95 -10.63 10.62
C ARG A 30 0.98 -9.54 11.08
N ASP A 31 0.88 -9.42 12.41
CA ASP A 31 -0.06 -8.50 13.04
C ASP A 31 0.58 -7.12 13.20
N ILE A 32 0.19 -6.21 12.31
CA ILE A 32 0.67 -4.81 12.33
C ILE A 32 0.11 -3.99 13.50
N THR A 33 -0.90 -4.50 14.22
CA THR A 33 -1.51 -3.73 15.33
C THR A 33 -0.51 -3.45 16.45
N THR A 34 0.47 -4.33 16.64
CA THR A 34 1.55 -4.11 17.60
C THR A 34 2.54 -3.02 17.17
N LEU A 35 2.78 -2.86 15.86
CA LEU A 35 3.54 -1.72 15.34
C LEU A 35 2.72 -0.43 15.46
N LEU A 36 1.43 -0.46 15.15
CA LEU A 36 0.56 0.71 15.22
C LEU A 36 0.41 1.27 16.64
N ASN A 37 0.44 0.43 17.66
CA ASN A 37 0.38 0.86 19.06
C ASN A 37 1.76 1.11 19.71
N ASN A 38 2.85 0.93 18.96
CA ASN A 38 4.21 1.27 19.37
C ASN A 38 4.58 2.66 18.86
N GLN A 39 4.48 3.69 19.70
CA GLN A 39 4.74 5.07 19.33
C GLN A 39 6.11 5.27 18.66
N LYS A 40 7.16 4.62 19.17
CA LYS A 40 8.53 4.79 18.64
C LYS A 40 8.67 4.17 17.25
N ALA A 41 8.18 2.95 17.08
CA ALA A 41 8.24 2.25 15.79
C ALA A 41 7.39 2.93 14.72
N LEU A 42 6.16 3.34 15.07
CA LEU A 42 5.27 4.03 14.16
C LEU A 42 5.84 5.40 13.73
N SER A 43 6.35 6.20 14.68
CA SER A 43 6.96 7.49 14.37
C SER A 43 8.18 7.32 13.46
N PHE A 44 9.05 6.37 13.77
CA PHE A 44 10.23 6.06 12.96
C PHE A 44 9.86 5.67 11.53
N LEU A 45 8.86 4.77 11.35
CA LEU A 45 8.36 4.35 10.05
C LEU A 45 7.83 5.55 9.24
N LEU A 46 6.98 6.38 9.87
CA LEU A 46 6.39 7.55 9.20
C LEU A 46 7.43 8.60 8.83
N ASP A 47 8.44 8.82 9.65
CA ASP A 47 9.53 9.75 9.36
C ASP A 47 10.39 9.23 8.20
N HIS A 48 10.68 7.93 8.16
CA HIS A 48 11.37 7.30 7.04
C HIS A 48 10.60 7.45 5.73
N LEU A 49 9.31 7.11 5.71
CA LEU A 49 8.47 7.21 4.52
C LEU A 49 8.29 8.67 4.07
N SER A 50 8.11 9.60 5.02
CA SER A 50 8.02 11.03 4.71
C SER A 50 9.28 11.56 4.05
N LYS A 51 10.47 11.22 4.58
CA LYS A 51 11.76 11.59 3.98
C LYS A 51 11.94 11.02 2.57
N ARG A 52 11.42 9.79 2.34
CA ARG A 52 11.48 9.17 1.02
C ARG A 52 10.63 9.92 0.00
N TYR A 53 9.41 10.29 0.36
CA TYR A 53 8.40 10.78 -0.58
C TYR A 53 8.32 12.30 -0.72
N GLN A 54 8.86 13.08 0.21
CA GLN A 54 8.76 14.56 0.20
C GLN A 54 9.34 15.24 -1.06
N THR A 55 10.23 14.56 -1.80
CA THR A 55 10.88 15.10 -3.00
C THR A 55 10.34 14.53 -4.31
N MET A 56 9.33 13.66 -4.27
CA MET A 56 8.82 12.97 -5.46
C MET A 56 7.76 13.76 -6.24
N ASN A 57 7.42 14.99 -5.82
CA ASN A 57 6.39 15.83 -6.47
C ASN A 57 5.09 15.06 -6.71
N LEU A 58 4.59 14.40 -5.68
CA LEU A 58 3.33 13.65 -5.72
C LEU A 58 2.14 14.61 -5.63
N ASP A 59 1.05 14.27 -6.34
CA ASP A 59 -0.21 15.02 -6.27
C ASP A 59 -1.20 14.39 -5.29
N PHE A 60 -1.22 13.05 -5.19
CA PHE A 60 -2.12 12.30 -4.31
C PHE A 60 -1.45 11.06 -3.75
N ILE A 61 -2.00 10.57 -2.64
CA ILE A 61 -1.68 9.27 -2.09
C ILE A 61 -2.95 8.41 -2.11
N ALA A 62 -2.89 7.27 -2.80
CA ALA A 62 -3.97 6.29 -2.84
C ALA A 62 -3.68 5.17 -1.84
N GLY A 63 -4.67 4.82 -1.02
CA GLY A 63 -4.56 3.71 -0.07
C GLY A 63 -5.58 2.62 -0.37
N THR A 64 -5.21 1.36 -0.16
CA THR A 64 -6.06 0.20 -0.37
C THR A 64 -6.81 -0.17 0.90
N GLU A 65 -8.12 -0.42 0.81
CA GLU A 65 -8.93 -0.90 1.94
C GLU A 65 -8.48 -2.30 2.37
N SER A 66 -8.29 -2.52 3.68
CA SER A 66 -8.56 -1.59 4.78
C SER A 66 -7.27 -1.10 5.44
N ARG A 67 -6.25 -1.95 5.60
CA ARG A 67 -5.05 -1.63 6.40
C ARG A 67 -4.13 -0.62 5.71
N GLY A 68 -4.11 -0.61 4.38
CA GLY A 68 -3.42 0.41 3.59
C GLY A 68 -3.89 1.84 3.89
N PHE A 69 -5.17 2.03 4.23
CA PHE A 69 -5.71 3.35 4.61
C PHE A 69 -5.00 3.97 5.78
N ILE A 70 -4.61 3.15 6.77
CA ILE A 70 -3.98 3.63 8.00
C ILE A 70 -2.65 4.32 7.65
N PHE A 71 -1.78 3.65 6.91
CA PHE A 71 -0.48 4.20 6.52
C PHE A 71 -0.63 5.34 5.51
N ALA A 72 -1.47 5.16 4.50
CA ALA A 72 -1.71 6.20 3.49
C ALA A 72 -2.20 7.51 4.11
N ALA A 73 -3.19 7.46 5.02
CA ALA A 73 -3.72 8.64 5.69
C ALA A 73 -2.65 9.35 6.55
N MET A 74 -1.82 8.58 7.28
CA MET A 74 -0.74 9.15 8.08
C MET A 74 0.35 9.80 7.21
N ILE A 75 0.70 9.18 6.08
CA ILE A 75 1.67 9.76 5.13
C ILE A 75 1.07 11.02 4.48
N CYS A 76 -0.21 11.02 4.11
CA CYS A 76 -0.91 12.22 3.63
C CYS A 76 -0.79 13.39 4.61
N ALA A 77 -1.05 13.13 5.89
CA ALA A 77 -0.95 14.16 6.93
C ALA A 77 0.49 14.69 7.09
N LYS A 78 1.50 13.81 7.03
CA LYS A 78 2.91 14.18 7.12
C LYS A 78 3.40 15.00 5.93
N LEU A 79 2.91 14.70 4.71
CA LEU A 79 3.34 15.34 3.47
C LEU A 79 2.40 16.47 3.00
N ASN A 80 1.30 16.71 3.72
CA ASN A 80 0.24 17.64 3.32
C ASN A 80 -0.31 17.36 1.91
N LEU A 81 -0.55 16.07 1.63
CA LEU A 81 -1.10 15.59 0.36
C LEU A 81 -2.52 15.03 0.54
N PRO A 82 -3.38 15.13 -0.48
CA PRO A 82 -4.72 14.58 -0.42
C PRO A 82 -4.72 13.05 -0.49
N PHE A 83 -5.68 12.43 0.22
CA PHE A 83 -5.90 10.98 0.26
C PHE A 83 -6.97 10.55 -0.74
N VAL A 84 -6.70 9.44 -1.45
CA VAL A 84 -7.65 8.77 -2.35
C VAL A 84 -7.89 7.35 -1.88
N PRO A 85 -9.12 6.98 -1.50
CA PRO A 85 -9.45 5.62 -1.09
C PRO A 85 -9.68 4.69 -2.31
N ILE A 86 -9.02 3.54 -2.33
CA ILE A 86 -9.35 2.39 -3.18
C ILE A 86 -10.06 1.37 -2.29
N ARG A 87 -11.31 1.05 -2.63
CA ARG A 87 -12.21 0.36 -1.70
C ARG A 87 -12.76 -0.95 -2.26
N LYS A 88 -13.23 -1.78 -1.36
CA LYS A 88 -14.06 -2.95 -1.68
C LYS A 88 -15.38 -2.52 -2.32
N PRO A 89 -16.05 -3.41 -3.07
CA PRO A 89 -17.26 -3.08 -3.81
C PRO A 89 -18.36 -2.44 -2.96
N ASN A 90 -19.09 -1.50 -3.57
CA ASN A 90 -20.25 -0.85 -2.96
C ASN A 90 -19.94 -0.03 -1.69
N LYS A 91 -18.69 0.41 -1.51
CA LYS A 91 -18.27 1.26 -0.38
C LYS A 91 -18.06 2.72 -0.76
N LEU A 92 -17.98 3.02 -2.06
CA LEU A 92 -17.83 4.38 -2.57
C LEU A 92 -19.17 4.89 -3.09
N PRO A 93 -19.59 6.11 -2.72
CA PRO A 93 -20.72 6.76 -3.34
C PRO A 93 -20.34 7.26 -4.75
N SER A 94 -21.35 7.45 -5.64
CA SER A 94 -21.14 7.98 -7.00
C SER A 94 -20.52 6.98 -7.99
N ASN A 95 -20.18 7.45 -9.18
CA ASN A 95 -19.62 6.62 -10.26
C ASN A 95 -18.20 6.16 -9.94
N THR A 96 -17.97 4.86 -10.07
CA THR A 96 -16.67 4.23 -9.84
C THR A 96 -16.14 3.54 -11.08
N TYR A 97 -14.82 3.36 -11.14
CA TYR A 97 -14.18 2.30 -11.92
C TYR A 97 -13.96 1.12 -11.00
N SER A 98 -14.12 -0.10 -11.54
CA SER A 98 -13.84 -1.33 -10.82
C SER A 98 -12.80 -2.17 -11.55
N CYS A 99 -12.05 -2.98 -10.80
CA CYS A 99 -11.10 -3.96 -11.29
C CYS A 99 -11.20 -5.23 -10.46
N GLU A 100 -11.43 -6.36 -11.13
CA GLU A 100 -11.42 -7.69 -10.52
C GLU A 100 -10.01 -8.28 -10.54
N TYR A 101 -9.70 -9.10 -9.56
CA TYR A 101 -8.44 -9.83 -9.47
C TYR A 101 -8.63 -11.20 -8.85
N GLU A 102 -7.77 -12.12 -9.23
CA GLU A 102 -7.77 -13.48 -8.73
C GLU A 102 -7.15 -13.56 -7.34
N LEU A 103 -7.76 -14.35 -6.47
CA LEU A 103 -7.23 -14.81 -5.20
C LEU A 103 -6.82 -16.29 -5.35
N GLU A 104 -6.15 -16.85 -4.34
CA GLU A 104 -5.89 -18.30 -4.30
C GLU A 104 -7.20 -19.11 -4.39
N TYR A 105 -8.30 -18.55 -3.88
CA TYR A 105 -9.65 -19.15 -3.95
C TYR A 105 -10.66 -18.08 -4.32
N GLY A 106 -11.07 -18.05 -5.61
CA GLY A 106 -12.07 -17.13 -6.14
C GLY A 106 -11.52 -15.81 -6.65
N THR A 107 -12.41 -14.86 -6.87
CA THR A 107 -12.09 -13.50 -7.32
C THR A 107 -12.52 -12.48 -6.28
N ASP A 108 -11.85 -11.35 -6.24
CA ASP A 108 -12.24 -10.19 -5.46
C ASP A 108 -12.15 -8.94 -6.34
N ARG A 109 -12.67 -7.82 -5.87
CA ARG A 109 -12.78 -6.61 -6.65
C ARG A 109 -12.46 -5.38 -5.79
N VAL A 110 -11.84 -4.39 -6.39
CA VAL A 110 -11.64 -3.05 -5.81
C VAL A 110 -12.19 -1.98 -6.72
N GLU A 111 -12.50 -0.82 -6.15
CA GLU A 111 -13.14 0.31 -6.81
C GLU A 111 -12.44 1.62 -6.45
N ILE A 112 -12.41 2.55 -7.41
CA ILE A 112 -11.98 3.94 -7.25
C ILE A 112 -13.03 4.87 -7.85
N ARG A 113 -13.22 6.08 -7.31
CA ARG A 113 -14.09 7.08 -7.92
C ARG A 113 -13.53 7.54 -9.26
N GLN A 114 -14.42 7.80 -10.23
CA GLN A 114 -14.01 8.30 -11.55
C GLN A 114 -13.34 9.67 -11.49
N ASP A 115 -13.73 10.51 -10.54
CA ASP A 115 -13.21 11.86 -10.28
C ASP A 115 -12.12 11.89 -9.18
N ALA A 116 -11.51 10.75 -8.86
CA ALA A 116 -10.58 10.59 -7.75
C ALA A 116 -9.42 11.62 -7.74
N PHE A 117 -8.96 12.01 -8.91
CA PHE A 117 -7.83 12.94 -9.07
C PHE A 117 -8.25 14.33 -9.52
N ARG A 118 -9.52 14.72 -9.27
CA ARG A 118 -10.05 16.08 -9.57
C ARG A 118 -9.79 16.53 -11.01
N ASN A 119 -9.86 15.61 -11.97
CA ASN A 119 -9.57 15.84 -13.40
C ASN A 119 -8.14 16.35 -13.71
N ILE A 120 -7.20 16.21 -12.77
CA ILE A 120 -5.77 16.48 -13.05
C ILE A 120 -5.26 15.35 -13.94
N LYS A 121 -4.86 15.70 -15.16
CA LYS A 121 -4.30 14.74 -16.11
C LYS A 121 -2.91 14.30 -15.66
N ASN A 122 -2.65 12.99 -15.71
CA ASN A 122 -1.37 12.38 -15.32
C ASN A 122 -0.96 12.79 -13.88
N ALA A 123 -1.95 12.91 -12.99
CA ALA A 123 -1.69 13.16 -11.57
C ALA A 123 -0.72 12.10 -11.03
N LYS A 124 0.31 12.51 -10.32
CA LYS A 124 1.35 11.64 -9.78
C LYS A 124 0.91 11.02 -8.47
N ILE A 125 0.78 9.71 -8.45
CA ILE A 125 0.16 8.96 -7.36
C ILE A 125 1.19 8.05 -6.68
N LEU A 126 1.21 8.09 -5.35
CA LEU A 126 1.79 7.05 -4.52
C LEU A 126 0.68 6.07 -4.12
N LEU A 127 0.81 4.80 -4.50
CA LEU A 127 -0.06 3.73 -4.01
C LEU A 127 0.51 3.18 -2.70
N VAL A 128 -0.33 3.02 -1.67
CA VAL A 128 0.11 2.53 -0.35
C VAL A 128 -0.77 1.38 0.11
N ASP A 129 -0.13 0.30 0.54
CA ASP A 129 -0.79 -0.79 1.27
C ASP A 129 0.11 -1.32 2.40
N ASP A 130 -0.43 -2.14 3.29
CA ASP A 130 0.35 -2.71 4.38
C ASP A 130 1.23 -3.88 3.93
N LEU A 131 0.76 -4.70 2.98
CA LEU A 131 1.57 -5.80 2.46
C LEU A 131 1.32 -6.08 0.98
N ILE A 132 2.34 -6.63 0.33
CA ILE A 132 2.22 -7.27 -0.97
C ILE A 132 2.48 -8.78 -0.83
N ALA A 133 1.50 -9.59 -1.27
CA ALA A 133 1.56 -11.05 -1.29
C ALA A 133 1.64 -11.55 -2.75
N THR A 134 0.55 -12.04 -3.33
CA THR A 134 0.50 -12.47 -4.73
C THR A 134 0.44 -11.32 -5.75
N GLY A 135 0.19 -10.09 -5.26
CA GLY A 135 0.13 -8.86 -6.05
C GLY A 135 -1.24 -8.56 -6.70
N GLY A 136 -2.25 -9.40 -6.52
CA GLY A 136 -3.56 -9.21 -7.17
C GLY A 136 -4.20 -7.86 -6.84
N THR A 137 -4.37 -7.55 -5.55
CA THR A 137 -4.94 -6.26 -5.10
C THR A 137 -4.10 -5.07 -5.56
N ALA A 138 -2.77 -5.20 -5.50
CA ALA A 138 -1.84 -4.13 -5.90
C ALA A 138 -1.93 -3.83 -7.40
N LEU A 139 -1.97 -4.86 -8.25
CA LEU A 139 -2.14 -4.71 -9.70
C LEU A 139 -3.52 -4.13 -10.05
N ALA A 140 -4.59 -4.61 -9.41
CA ALA A 140 -5.93 -4.05 -9.62
C ALA A 140 -5.98 -2.58 -9.21
N SER A 141 -5.33 -2.20 -8.11
CA SER A 141 -5.24 -0.81 -7.65
C SER A 141 -4.43 0.06 -8.62
N PHE A 142 -3.33 -0.44 -9.16
CA PHE A 142 -2.55 0.21 -10.20
C PHE A 142 -3.40 0.49 -11.45
N GLU A 143 -4.12 -0.51 -11.96
CA GLU A 143 -5.00 -0.36 -13.12
C GLU A 143 -6.13 0.64 -12.88
N LEU A 144 -6.67 0.69 -11.67
CA LEU A 144 -7.70 1.68 -11.30
C LEU A 144 -7.14 3.10 -11.29
N ILE A 145 -5.94 3.32 -10.77
CA ILE A 145 -5.25 4.63 -10.80
C ILE A 145 -5.12 5.09 -12.25
N LYS A 146 -4.67 4.21 -13.14
CA LYS A 146 -4.53 4.50 -14.56
C LYS A 146 -5.88 4.80 -15.24
N LYS A 147 -6.92 4.00 -14.96
CA LYS A 147 -8.29 4.24 -15.48
C LYS A 147 -8.85 5.58 -15.03
N ALA A 148 -8.54 6.03 -13.81
CA ALA A 148 -8.97 7.32 -13.28
C ALA A 148 -8.11 8.51 -13.78
N GLY A 149 -7.11 8.27 -14.66
CA GLY A 149 -6.28 9.30 -15.28
C GLY A 149 -5.04 9.68 -14.47
N GLY A 150 -4.66 8.90 -13.46
CA GLY A 150 -3.44 9.06 -12.68
C GLY A 150 -2.26 8.26 -13.23
N GLU A 151 -1.07 8.62 -12.79
CA GLU A 151 0.19 7.91 -13.01
C GLU A 151 0.72 7.40 -11.67
N CYS A 152 0.78 6.08 -11.48
CA CYS A 152 1.36 5.49 -10.28
C CYS A 152 2.88 5.57 -10.36
N ILE A 153 3.47 6.53 -9.62
CA ILE A 153 4.92 6.77 -9.62
C ILE A 153 5.65 5.66 -8.85
N GLU A 154 5.11 5.28 -7.70
CA GLU A 154 5.62 4.18 -6.91
C GLU A 154 4.48 3.53 -6.11
N ALA A 155 4.58 2.22 -5.89
CA ALA A 155 3.77 1.49 -4.92
C ALA A 155 4.60 1.19 -3.68
N CYS A 156 4.09 1.55 -2.51
CA CYS A 156 4.74 1.42 -1.21
C CYS A 156 4.02 0.40 -0.34
N PHE A 157 4.78 -0.56 0.17
CA PHE A 157 4.29 -1.58 1.09
C PHE A 157 5.11 -1.58 2.38
N LEU A 158 4.45 -1.77 3.52
CA LEU A 158 5.17 -2.02 4.76
C LEU A 158 5.90 -3.36 4.69
N MET A 159 5.26 -4.38 4.10
CA MET A 159 5.79 -5.75 4.04
C MET A 159 5.68 -6.33 2.64
N ASN A 160 6.73 -7.04 2.21
CA ASN A 160 6.74 -7.90 1.04
C ASN A 160 6.88 -9.37 1.47
N LEU A 161 5.92 -10.20 1.06
CA LEU A 161 6.00 -11.67 1.19
C LEU A 161 6.65 -12.24 -0.07
N LYS A 162 8.00 -12.23 -0.11
CA LYS A 162 8.81 -12.54 -1.31
C LYS A 162 8.42 -13.83 -2.03
N ASN A 163 8.16 -14.88 -1.25
CA ASN A 163 7.87 -16.21 -1.80
C ASN A 163 6.59 -16.25 -2.64
N LEU A 164 5.76 -15.18 -2.63
CA LEU A 164 4.48 -15.11 -3.36
C LEU A 164 4.57 -14.35 -4.68
N GLY A 165 5.72 -13.72 -4.99
CA GLY A 165 6.04 -13.16 -6.30
C GLY A 165 5.21 -11.93 -6.71
N GLY A 166 4.51 -11.27 -5.78
CA GLY A 166 3.65 -10.13 -6.11
C GLY A 166 4.42 -8.87 -6.47
N GLU A 167 5.54 -8.63 -5.79
CA GLU A 167 6.40 -7.48 -6.07
C GLU A 167 6.96 -7.53 -7.49
N GLU A 168 7.48 -8.66 -7.93
CA GLU A 168 8.05 -8.86 -9.27
C GLU A 168 6.99 -8.65 -10.37
N LYS A 169 5.73 -9.01 -10.09
CA LYS A 169 4.62 -8.76 -11.01
C LYS A 169 4.36 -7.26 -11.14
N LEU A 170 4.28 -6.55 -10.02
CA LEU A 170 3.98 -5.11 -10.01
C LEU A 170 5.13 -4.26 -10.53
N GLN A 171 6.38 -4.66 -10.31
CA GLN A 171 7.59 -3.97 -10.81
C GLN A 171 7.66 -3.88 -12.34
N LYS A 172 6.91 -4.70 -13.07
CA LYS A 172 6.77 -4.59 -14.53
C LYS A 172 5.97 -3.37 -14.97
N HIS A 173 5.26 -2.72 -14.05
CA HIS A 173 4.32 -1.64 -14.32
C HIS A 173 4.71 -0.31 -13.66
N CYS A 174 5.23 -0.34 -12.44
CA CYS A 174 5.68 0.86 -11.72
C CYS A 174 6.83 0.51 -10.77
N SER A 175 7.47 1.55 -10.22
CA SER A 175 8.44 1.36 -9.13
C SER A 175 7.74 0.78 -7.90
N VAL A 176 8.43 -0.11 -7.18
CA VAL A 176 7.92 -0.70 -5.94
C VAL A 176 8.94 -0.51 -4.83
N TYR A 177 8.47 -0.12 -3.67
CA TYR A 177 9.25 -0.02 -2.46
C TYR A 177 8.58 -0.77 -1.31
N SER A 178 9.29 -1.73 -0.76
CA SER A 178 8.89 -2.47 0.44
C SER A 178 9.83 -2.12 1.59
N VAL A 179 9.25 -1.77 2.75
CA VAL A 179 10.03 -1.39 3.95
C VAL A 179 10.70 -2.61 4.55
N LEU A 180 9.96 -3.71 4.66
CA LEU A 180 10.40 -5.00 5.19
C LEU A 180 10.16 -6.11 4.16
N GLU A 181 11.03 -7.12 4.19
CA GLU A 181 10.95 -8.29 3.34
C GLU A 181 10.89 -9.56 4.21
N PHE A 182 10.02 -10.51 3.84
CA PHE A 182 9.83 -11.76 4.57
C PHE A 182 9.75 -12.96 3.62
#